data_e459182b5b5ef0f8a426b803f76f34c9
#
_entry.id   e459182b5b5ef0f8a426b803f76f34c9
#
_cell.length_a   1.000
_cell.length_b   1.000
_cell.length_c   1.000
_cell.angle_alpha   90.00
_cell.angle_beta   90.00
_cell.angle_gamma   90.00
#
_symmetry.space_group_name_H-M   'P 1'
#
loop_
_entity.id
_entity.type
_entity.pdbx_description
1 polymer ?
#
loop_
_entity_poly.entity_id
_entity_poly.type
_entity_poly.pdbx_seq_one_letter_code
_entity_poly.pdbx_strand_id
1 'polypeptide(L)'
;HAQGVALAAQKLSIKATIVMPVTTPAIKVDAVRARGARVVLFGDTFDEAALRAADLVATQGLTFIHPFDDPDVIAGQGTVAMELVRQAPGPLDYVFICCGGGGLLAGMAAYLRYTWPNTRIIGVEPEDAACTQAALRKGRRVTLKEVGLFADGCAVAQVGKETFRIIRECVDEVITVSTDEICAAVKDIFEDTRAIAEPAGALAVAGMKKFAETHGMTGKMMAATISGANTNFDRLRYISERTEIGERREAILSVTIPERAGAFRTFCGA
;
A
#
# COMPACT_ATOMS: atom_id res chain seq x y z
N HIS A 1 -2.79 -6.80 7.92
CA HIS A 1 -2.12 -7.24 9.16
C HIS A 1 -3.12 -7.74 10.22
N ALA A 2 -4.05 -6.93 10.69
CA ALA A 2 -5.01 -7.29 11.74
C ALA A 2 -5.78 -8.59 11.46
N GLN A 3 -6.29 -8.76 10.23
CA GLN A 3 -6.95 -10.01 9.81
C GLN A 3 -5.98 -11.20 9.76
N GLY A 4 -4.73 -10.98 9.35
CA GLY A 4 -3.69 -12.00 9.33
C GLY A 4 -3.34 -12.50 10.73
N VAL A 5 -3.15 -11.58 11.69
CA VAL A 5 -2.94 -11.94 13.10
C VAL A 5 -4.13 -12.69 13.68
N ALA A 6 -5.37 -12.22 13.42
CA ALA A 6 -6.58 -12.90 13.88
C ALA A 6 -6.72 -14.31 13.30
N LEU A 7 -6.42 -14.49 12.00
CA LEU A 7 -6.46 -15.80 11.34
C LEU A 7 -5.39 -16.75 11.88
N ALA A 8 -4.16 -16.27 12.05
CA ALA A 8 -3.08 -17.06 12.62
C ALA A 8 -3.41 -17.51 14.05
N ALA A 9 -3.90 -16.60 14.88
CA ALA A 9 -4.34 -16.88 16.24
C ALA A 9 -5.47 -17.93 16.28
N GLN A 10 -6.46 -17.79 15.40
CA GLN A 10 -7.54 -18.77 15.26
C GLN A 10 -7.02 -20.17 14.90
N LYS A 11 -6.13 -20.26 13.90
CA LYS A 11 -5.53 -21.54 13.49
C LYS A 11 -4.66 -22.19 14.57
N LEU A 12 -3.98 -21.37 15.37
CA LEU A 12 -3.12 -21.82 16.46
C LEU A 12 -3.87 -21.99 17.80
N SER A 13 -5.17 -21.72 17.83
CA SER A 13 -6.01 -21.77 19.04
C SER A 13 -5.49 -20.87 20.18
N ILE A 14 -4.88 -19.72 19.84
CA ILE A 14 -4.43 -18.70 20.79
C ILE A 14 -5.33 -17.46 20.75
N LYS A 15 -5.38 -16.75 21.87
CA LYS A 15 -6.18 -15.52 21.95
C LYS A 15 -5.45 -14.35 21.31
N ALA A 16 -6.14 -13.57 20.48
CA ALA A 16 -5.63 -12.32 19.92
C ALA A 16 -6.51 -11.14 20.34
N THR A 17 -5.86 -10.01 20.64
CA THR A 17 -6.52 -8.71 20.85
C THR A 17 -6.01 -7.76 19.78
N ILE A 18 -6.93 -7.21 18.99
CA ILE A 18 -6.63 -6.26 17.91
C ILE A 18 -7.15 -4.88 18.33
N VAL A 19 -6.26 -3.90 18.34
CA VAL A 19 -6.62 -2.50 18.60
C VAL A 19 -6.72 -1.76 17.27
N MET A 20 -7.81 -1.03 17.06
CA MET A 20 -8.07 -0.28 15.83
C MET A 20 -8.64 1.10 16.19
N PRO A 21 -8.41 2.14 15.38
CA PRO A 21 -9.12 3.41 15.50
C PRO A 21 -10.65 3.22 15.39
N VAL A 22 -11.42 4.09 16.03
CA VAL A 22 -12.90 4.08 15.93
C VAL A 22 -13.36 4.43 14.51
N THR A 23 -12.52 5.11 13.75
CA THR A 23 -12.72 5.48 12.34
C THR A 23 -12.50 4.31 11.37
N THR A 24 -12.07 3.15 11.86
CA THR A 24 -11.81 1.98 11.00
C THR A 24 -13.10 1.50 10.34
N PRO A 25 -13.13 1.29 9.01
CA PRO A 25 -14.30 0.79 8.30
C PRO A 25 -14.85 -0.50 8.89
N ALA A 26 -16.18 -0.59 9.01
CA ALA A 26 -16.88 -1.72 9.62
C ALA A 26 -16.48 -3.07 9.01
N ILE A 27 -16.30 -3.12 7.69
CA ILE A 27 -15.87 -4.33 6.97
C ILE A 27 -14.55 -4.90 7.52
N LYS A 28 -13.59 -4.04 7.89
CA LYS A 28 -12.29 -4.46 8.46
C LYS A 28 -12.48 -4.96 9.90
N VAL A 29 -13.29 -4.27 10.69
CA VAL A 29 -13.61 -4.63 12.09
C VAL A 29 -14.33 -5.97 12.15
N ASP A 30 -15.37 -6.16 11.34
CA ASP A 30 -16.18 -7.37 11.33
C ASP A 30 -15.39 -8.58 10.81
N ALA A 31 -14.54 -8.38 9.82
CA ALA A 31 -13.64 -9.44 9.33
C ALA A 31 -12.67 -9.95 10.41
N VAL A 32 -12.22 -9.09 11.32
CA VAL A 32 -11.37 -9.48 12.46
C VAL A 32 -12.20 -10.20 13.54
N ARG A 33 -13.39 -9.68 13.89
CA ARG A 33 -14.31 -10.31 14.84
C ARG A 33 -14.73 -11.70 14.41
N ALA A 34 -15.05 -11.87 13.11
CA ALA A 34 -15.45 -13.16 12.53
C ALA A 34 -14.37 -14.26 12.67
N ARG A 35 -13.09 -13.87 12.89
CA ARG A 35 -11.98 -14.79 13.17
C ARG A 35 -11.77 -15.06 14.66
N GLY A 36 -12.69 -14.60 15.53
CA GLY A 36 -12.65 -14.84 16.97
C GLY A 36 -11.67 -13.95 17.75
N ALA A 37 -11.04 -12.94 17.12
CA ALA A 37 -10.19 -12.01 17.83
C ALA A 37 -11.02 -10.97 18.61
N ARG A 38 -10.54 -10.58 19.79
CA ARG A 38 -11.08 -9.45 20.55
C ARG A 38 -10.69 -8.14 19.84
N VAL A 39 -11.67 -7.33 19.46
CA VAL A 39 -11.44 -6.01 18.91
C VAL A 39 -11.65 -4.94 19.97
N VAL A 40 -10.66 -4.06 20.09
CA VAL A 40 -10.69 -2.85 20.92
C VAL A 40 -10.65 -1.64 20.00
N LEU A 41 -11.73 -0.87 19.91
CA LEU A 41 -11.77 0.38 19.17
C LEU A 41 -11.33 1.51 20.11
N PHE A 42 -10.30 2.27 19.73
CA PHE A 42 -9.74 3.32 20.58
C PHE A 42 -9.04 4.41 19.74
N GLY A 43 -9.34 5.67 20.06
CA GLY A 43 -8.80 6.85 19.38
C GLY A 43 -9.32 6.99 17.95
N ASP A 44 -8.99 8.11 17.31
CA ASP A 44 -9.38 8.43 15.95
C ASP A 44 -8.27 8.11 14.94
N THR A 45 -7.03 7.98 15.42
CA THR A 45 -5.82 7.79 14.61
C THR A 45 -5.13 6.46 14.89
N PHE A 46 -4.28 6.04 13.92
CA PHE A 46 -3.42 4.88 14.10
C PHE A 46 -2.48 5.02 15.32
N ASP A 47 -1.95 6.22 15.55
CA ASP A 47 -1.00 6.46 16.64
C ASP A 47 -1.67 6.32 18.02
N GLU A 48 -2.90 6.80 18.18
CA GLU A 48 -3.68 6.61 19.41
C GLU A 48 -4.00 5.14 19.66
N ALA A 49 -4.40 4.40 18.62
CA ALA A 49 -4.62 2.97 18.71
C ALA A 49 -3.33 2.21 19.07
N ALA A 50 -2.18 2.63 18.52
CA ALA A 50 -0.87 2.05 18.81
C ALA A 50 -0.46 2.30 20.28
N LEU A 51 -0.71 3.50 20.83
CA LEU A 51 -0.49 3.80 22.25
C LEU A 51 -1.35 2.91 23.14
N ARG A 52 -2.61 2.69 22.78
CA ARG A 52 -3.49 1.77 23.52
C ARG A 52 -3.02 0.33 23.44
N ALA A 53 -2.51 -0.10 22.30
CA ALA A 53 -1.91 -1.43 22.14
C ALA A 53 -0.69 -1.60 23.05
N ALA A 54 0.19 -0.59 23.12
CA ALA A 54 1.35 -0.59 24.00
C ALA A 54 0.95 -0.66 25.50
N ASP A 55 -0.09 0.08 25.91
CA ASP A 55 -0.64 0.01 27.26
C ASP A 55 -1.16 -1.41 27.60
N LEU A 56 -1.89 -2.05 26.68
CA LEU A 56 -2.36 -3.43 26.86
C LEU A 56 -1.20 -4.43 26.96
N VAL A 57 -0.14 -4.24 26.20
CA VAL A 57 1.10 -5.04 26.31
C VAL A 57 1.69 -4.89 27.72
N ALA A 58 1.86 -3.65 28.20
CA ALA A 58 2.47 -3.39 29.50
C ALA A 58 1.61 -3.87 30.68
N THR A 59 0.27 -3.70 30.59
CA THR A 59 -0.63 -4.00 31.71
C THR A 59 -1.10 -5.44 31.75
N GLN A 60 -1.15 -6.14 30.61
CA GLN A 60 -1.66 -7.51 30.52
C GLN A 60 -0.59 -8.53 30.12
N GLY A 61 0.66 -8.13 29.94
CA GLY A 61 1.76 -9.03 29.57
C GLY A 61 1.59 -9.66 28.17
N LEU A 62 0.93 -8.94 27.24
CA LEU A 62 0.69 -9.46 25.89
C LEU A 62 1.93 -9.30 24.99
N THR A 63 2.09 -10.21 24.04
CA THR A 63 3.10 -10.09 22.99
C THR A 63 2.59 -9.16 21.89
N PHE A 64 3.35 -8.11 21.57
CA PHE A 64 3.03 -7.20 20.47
C PHE A 64 3.50 -7.78 19.15
N ILE A 65 2.60 -7.89 18.20
CA ILE A 65 2.92 -8.27 16.81
C ILE A 65 2.91 -7.00 15.96
N HIS A 66 4.09 -6.46 15.70
CA HIS A 66 4.23 -5.20 14.97
C HIS A 66 3.72 -5.36 13.52
N PRO A 67 3.00 -4.38 12.94
CA PRO A 67 2.40 -4.52 11.61
C PRO A 67 3.42 -4.65 10.46
N PHE A 68 4.66 -4.22 10.63
CA PHE A 68 5.68 -4.28 9.57
C PHE A 68 7.13 -4.28 10.05
N ASP A 69 7.45 -3.72 11.23
CA ASP A 69 8.84 -3.50 11.68
C ASP A 69 9.27 -4.54 12.73
N ASP A 70 9.11 -5.78 12.37
CA ASP A 70 9.47 -6.93 13.19
C ASP A 70 10.13 -7.99 12.30
N PRO A 71 11.28 -8.59 12.68
CA PRO A 71 12.00 -9.55 11.85
C PRO A 71 11.16 -10.76 11.43
N ASP A 72 10.34 -11.32 12.32
CA ASP A 72 9.50 -12.47 12.03
C ASP A 72 8.36 -12.11 11.08
N VAL A 73 7.77 -10.91 11.26
CA VAL A 73 6.75 -10.37 10.34
C VAL A 73 7.35 -10.10 8.96
N ILE A 74 8.53 -9.51 8.89
CA ILE A 74 9.26 -9.27 7.63
C ILE A 74 9.56 -10.60 6.93
N ALA A 75 10.06 -11.59 7.66
CA ALA A 75 10.31 -12.93 7.11
C ALA A 75 9.02 -13.58 6.58
N GLY A 76 7.92 -13.45 7.32
CA GLY A 76 6.59 -13.88 6.87
C GLY A 76 6.15 -13.23 5.55
N GLN A 77 6.43 -11.93 5.37
CA GLN A 77 6.16 -11.24 4.09
C GLN A 77 7.05 -11.75 2.94
N GLY A 78 8.25 -12.22 3.24
CA GLY A 78 9.15 -12.85 2.27
C GLY A 78 8.57 -14.11 1.61
N THR A 79 7.59 -14.77 2.23
CA THR A 79 6.90 -15.94 1.65
C THR A 79 6.17 -15.61 0.35
N VAL A 80 5.75 -14.36 0.13
CA VAL A 80 5.18 -13.92 -1.16
C VAL A 80 6.20 -14.06 -2.28
N ALA A 81 7.45 -13.64 -2.04
CA ALA A 81 8.53 -13.82 -3.01
C ALA A 81 8.91 -15.30 -3.21
N MET A 82 8.86 -16.10 -2.15
CA MET A 82 9.06 -17.54 -2.24
C MET A 82 8.04 -18.21 -3.17
N GLU A 83 6.76 -17.83 -3.07
CA GLU A 83 5.71 -18.32 -3.96
C GLU A 83 5.92 -17.81 -5.40
N LEU A 84 6.28 -16.53 -5.57
CA LEU A 84 6.59 -15.95 -6.87
C LEU A 84 7.71 -16.73 -7.58
N VAL A 85 8.81 -17.03 -6.88
CA VAL A 85 9.95 -17.80 -7.42
C VAL A 85 9.55 -19.20 -7.83
N ARG A 86 8.62 -19.83 -7.12
CA ARG A 86 8.13 -21.19 -7.43
C ARG A 86 7.18 -21.20 -8.64
N GLN A 87 6.43 -20.13 -8.86
CA GLN A 87 5.38 -20.07 -9.86
C GLN A 87 5.86 -19.46 -11.20
N ALA A 88 6.86 -18.59 -11.15
CA ALA A 88 7.40 -17.96 -12.34
C ALA A 88 8.26 -18.96 -13.17
N PRO A 89 8.30 -18.82 -14.50
CA PRO A 89 9.07 -19.73 -15.37
C PRO A 89 10.59 -19.58 -15.21
N GLY A 90 11.05 -18.56 -14.49
CA GLY A 90 12.45 -18.23 -14.24
C GLY A 90 12.60 -16.84 -13.65
N PRO A 91 13.85 -16.35 -13.50
CA PRO A 91 14.11 -15.00 -13.00
C PRO A 91 13.43 -13.93 -13.84
N LEU A 92 12.81 -12.97 -13.19
CA LEU A 92 12.15 -11.82 -13.82
C LEU A 92 13.14 -10.66 -13.98
N ASP A 93 12.92 -9.80 -14.99
CA ASP A 93 13.71 -8.56 -15.14
C ASP A 93 13.39 -7.57 -14.01
N TYR A 94 12.10 -7.42 -13.64
CA TYR A 94 11.64 -6.46 -12.64
C TYR A 94 10.54 -7.03 -11.74
N VAL A 95 10.55 -6.65 -10.47
CA VAL A 95 9.45 -6.91 -9.54
C VAL A 95 9.05 -5.61 -8.85
N PHE A 96 7.77 -5.24 -8.97
CA PHE A 96 7.18 -4.05 -8.36
C PHE A 96 6.41 -4.44 -7.10
N ILE A 97 6.69 -3.76 -6.00
CA ILE A 97 6.15 -4.11 -4.69
C ILE A 97 5.62 -2.85 -4.01
N CYS A 98 4.37 -2.86 -3.56
CA CYS A 98 3.79 -1.75 -2.81
C CYS A 98 4.50 -1.55 -1.46
N CYS A 99 4.66 -0.30 -1.06
CA CYS A 99 5.35 0.08 0.15
C CYS A 99 4.54 1.08 0.98
N GLY A 100 4.31 0.75 2.24
CA GLY A 100 3.86 1.63 3.30
C GLY A 100 4.93 1.65 4.39
N GLY A 101 4.76 0.90 5.49
CA GLY A 101 5.80 0.74 6.53
C GLY A 101 7.03 -0.08 6.12
N GLY A 102 6.99 -0.68 4.93
CA GLY A 102 8.11 -1.38 4.31
C GLY A 102 8.17 -2.89 4.54
N GLY A 103 7.26 -3.49 5.33
CA GLY A 103 7.32 -4.91 5.69
C GLY A 103 7.31 -5.85 4.49
N LEU A 104 6.34 -5.68 3.57
CA LEU A 104 6.23 -6.49 2.37
C LEU A 104 7.43 -6.28 1.45
N LEU A 105 7.78 -5.02 1.18
CA LEU A 105 8.91 -4.67 0.32
C LEU A 105 10.23 -5.25 0.86
N ALA A 106 10.50 -5.08 2.15
CA ALA A 106 11.72 -5.59 2.79
C ALA A 106 11.78 -7.12 2.76
N GLY A 107 10.70 -7.81 3.12
CA GLY A 107 10.64 -9.27 3.15
C GLY A 107 10.81 -9.88 1.77
N MET A 108 10.07 -9.39 0.77
CA MET A 108 10.21 -9.86 -0.61
C MET A 108 11.60 -9.53 -1.18
N ALA A 109 12.10 -8.32 -0.96
CA ALA A 109 13.39 -7.90 -1.49
C ALA A 109 14.55 -8.73 -0.93
N ALA A 110 14.57 -9.03 0.36
CA ALA A 110 15.59 -9.88 0.97
C ALA A 110 15.61 -11.26 0.32
N TYR A 111 14.46 -11.89 0.13
CA TYR A 111 14.35 -13.20 -0.50
C TYR A 111 14.74 -13.17 -1.99
N LEU A 112 14.24 -12.21 -2.75
CA LEU A 112 14.54 -12.07 -4.18
C LEU A 112 16.02 -11.75 -4.42
N ARG A 113 16.63 -10.90 -3.62
CA ARG A 113 18.05 -10.58 -3.76
C ARG A 113 18.95 -11.80 -3.57
N TYR A 114 18.55 -12.73 -2.71
CA TYR A 114 19.26 -14.00 -2.52
C TYR A 114 19.02 -14.97 -3.69
N THR A 115 17.77 -15.11 -4.16
CA THR A 115 17.38 -16.12 -5.16
C THR A 115 17.56 -15.64 -6.60
N TRP A 116 17.25 -14.38 -6.88
CA TRP A 116 17.35 -13.76 -8.21
C TRP A 116 18.17 -12.45 -8.14
N PRO A 117 19.50 -12.51 -7.96
CA PRO A 117 20.34 -11.34 -7.67
C PRO A 117 20.31 -10.25 -8.76
N ASN A 118 20.01 -10.63 -10.00
CA ASN A 118 19.95 -9.72 -11.15
C ASN A 118 18.57 -9.09 -11.39
N THR A 119 17.51 -9.56 -10.69
CA THR A 119 16.18 -8.99 -10.78
C THR A 119 16.16 -7.61 -10.14
N ARG A 120 15.66 -6.60 -10.85
CA ARG A 120 15.48 -5.26 -10.29
C ARG A 120 14.22 -5.20 -9.44
N ILE A 121 14.35 -4.71 -8.24
CA ILE A 121 13.30 -4.62 -7.23
C ILE A 121 12.92 -3.16 -7.05
N ILE A 122 11.68 -2.84 -7.42
CA ILE A 122 11.14 -1.48 -7.40
C ILE A 122 10.06 -1.38 -6.33
N GLY A 123 10.29 -0.56 -5.31
CA GLY A 123 9.28 -0.18 -4.35
C GLY A 123 8.34 0.88 -4.93
N VAL A 124 7.05 0.82 -4.62
CA VAL A 124 6.05 1.79 -5.10
C VAL A 124 5.30 2.39 -3.92
N GLU A 125 5.31 3.70 -3.80
CA GLU A 125 4.60 4.48 -2.78
C GLU A 125 3.57 5.43 -3.42
N PRO A 126 2.46 5.77 -2.73
CA PRO A 126 1.63 6.90 -3.14
C PRO A 126 2.39 8.21 -2.95
N GLU A 127 2.22 9.18 -3.82
CA GLU A 127 2.91 10.48 -3.76
C GLU A 127 2.68 11.22 -2.43
N ASP A 128 1.48 11.08 -1.88
CA ASP A 128 1.05 11.72 -0.63
C ASP A 128 1.41 10.93 0.64
N ALA A 129 2.11 9.78 0.51
CA ALA A 129 2.59 8.96 1.62
C ALA A 129 4.00 8.37 1.35
N ALA A 130 4.88 9.09 0.64
CA ALA A 130 6.19 8.63 0.17
C ALA A 130 7.28 8.72 1.26
N CYS A 131 7.08 8.06 2.40
CA CYS A 131 8.01 8.14 3.53
C CYS A 131 9.33 7.40 3.29
N THR A 132 9.30 6.29 2.55
CA THR A 132 10.49 5.49 2.24
C THR A 132 11.37 6.18 1.21
N GLN A 133 10.79 6.73 0.14
CA GLN A 133 11.52 7.51 -0.85
C GLN A 133 12.19 8.73 -0.19
N ALA A 134 11.46 9.46 0.68
CA ALA A 134 12.01 10.58 1.42
C ALA A 134 13.15 10.16 2.35
N ALA A 135 13.04 9.00 3.00
CA ALA A 135 14.07 8.45 3.87
C ALA A 135 15.34 8.03 3.08
N LEU A 136 15.17 7.40 1.91
CA LEU A 136 16.27 7.02 1.03
C LEU A 136 17.02 8.25 0.53
N ARG A 137 16.32 9.29 0.07
CA ARG A 137 16.93 10.57 -0.36
C ARG A 137 17.72 11.24 0.75
N LYS A 138 17.28 11.14 2.01
CA LYS A 138 17.95 11.74 3.17
C LYS A 138 18.99 10.82 3.84
N GLY A 139 19.09 9.57 3.42
CA GLY A 139 19.96 8.56 4.04
C GLY A 139 19.56 8.17 5.48
N ARG A 140 18.42 8.62 5.97
CA ARG A 140 17.89 8.34 7.32
C ARG A 140 16.38 8.35 7.31
N ARG A 141 15.77 7.66 8.29
CA ARG A 141 14.31 7.68 8.47
C ARG A 141 13.79 9.10 8.67
N VAL A 142 12.63 9.37 8.06
CA VAL A 142 11.95 10.68 8.09
C VAL A 142 10.51 10.44 8.47
N THR A 143 9.94 11.32 9.27
CA THR A 143 8.51 11.37 9.53
C THR A 143 7.88 12.42 8.63
N LEU A 144 6.90 12.04 7.82
CA LEU A 144 6.09 12.97 7.04
C LEU A 144 5.20 13.79 7.97
N LYS A 145 4.96 15.05 7.63
CA LYS A 145 4.05 15.92 8.41
C LYS A 145 2.59 15.58 8.16
N GLU A 146 2.28 15.19 6.93
CA GLU A 146 0.94 14.82 6.49
C GLU A 146 1.04 13.55 5.66
N VAL A 147 0.00 12.74 5.68
CA VAL A 147 -0.09 11.46 4.96
C VAL A 147 -1.46 11.37 4.32
N GLY A 148 -1.48 11.13 3.00
CA GLY A 148 -2.71 10.87 2.27
C GLY A 148 -3.36 9.55 2.68
N LEU A 149 -4.67 9.50 2.65
CA LEU A 149 -5.45 8.36 3.12
C LEU A 149 -6.15 7.58 2.00
N PHE A 150 -5.90 7.94 0.73
CA PHE A 150 -6.54 7.24 -0.38
C PHE A 150 -6.08 5.77 -0.47
N ALA A 151 -4.78 5.53 -0.45
CA ALA A 151 -4.21 4.18 -0.34
C ALA A 151 -3.95 3.83 1.13
N ASP A 152 -5.02 3.70 1.93
CA ASP A 152 -4.98 3.60 3.39
C ASP A 152 -4.11 2.44 3.91
N GLY A 153 -4.00 1.34 3.17
CA GLY A 153 -3.07 0.24 3.48
C GLY A 153 -1.59 0.61 3.41
N CYS A 154 -1.24 1.72 2.74
CA CYS A 154 0.11 2.25 2.62
C CYS A 154 0.28 3.64 3.29
N ALA A 155 -0.74 4.16 3.97
CA ALA A 155 -0.74 5.46 4.63
C ALA A 155 0.09 5.44 5.93
N VAL A 156 1.41 5.50 5.80
CA VAL A 156 2.36 5.43 6.91
C VAL A 156 3.27 6.67 6.91
N ALA A 157 3.33 7.37 8.04
CA ALA A 157 4.12 8.58 8.18
C ALA A 157 5.64 8.33 8.21
N GLN A 158 6.08 7.15 8.67
CA GLN A 158 7.49 6.81 8.78
C GLN A 158 7.72 5.33 8.48
N VAL A 159 8.68 5.03 7.62
CA VAL A 159 9.15 3.66 7.37
C VAL A 159 9.75 3.03 8.64
N GLY A 160 9.63 1.72 8.81
CA GLY A 160 10.19 1.00 9.95
C GLY A 160 11.72 1.14 10.05
N LYS A 161 12.29 0.78 11.18
CA LYS A 161 13.74 0.83 11.39
C LYS A 161 14.42 -0.35 10.67
N GLU A 162 13.95 -1.56 10.93
CA GLU A 162 14.50 -2.78 10.34
C GLU A 162 14.12 -2.89 8.87
N THR A 163 12.88 -2.54 8.51
CA THR A 163 12.47 -2.50 7.11
C THR A 163 13.31 -1.53 6.29
N PHE A 164 13.62 -0.34 6.81
CA PHE A 164 14.47 0.64 6.12
C PHE A 164 15.90 0.14 5.93
N ARG A 165 16.46 -0.56 6.92
CA ARG A 165 17.80 -1.17 6.81
C ARG A 165 17.84 -2.15 5.63
N ILE A 166 16.86 -3.06 5.55
CA ILE A 166 16.79 -4.07 4.49
C ILE A 166 16.53 -3.42 3.12
N ILE A 167 15.60 -2.46 3.05
CA ILE A 167 15.28 -1.75 1.81
C ILE A 167 16.52 -1.07 1.23
N ARG A 168 17.35 -0.42 2.04
CA ARG A 168 18.60 0.21 1.58
C ARG A 168 19.60 -0.77 0.98
N GLU A 169 19.59 -2.00 1.43
CA GLU A 169 20.53 -3.05 1.00
C GLU A 169 20.01 -3.83 -0.22
N CYS A 170 18.69 -4.02 -0.32
CA CYS A 170 18.09 -4.99 -1.23
C CYS A 170 17.24 -4.40 -2.35
N VAL A 171 16.77 -3.16 -2.22
CA VAL A 171 15.86 -2.50 -3.19
C VAL A 171 16.65 -1.58 -4.10
N ASP A 172 16.39 -1.64 -5.41
CA ASP A 172 17.12 -0.84 -6.39
C ASP A 172 16.60 0.59 -6.46
N GLU A 173 15.28 0.76 -6.34
CA GLU A 173 14.63 2.07 -6.48
C GLU A 173 13.27 2.09 -5.77
N VAL A 174 12.85 3.28 -5.33
CA VAL A 174 11.48 3.53 -4.86
C VAL A 174 10.89 4.68 -5.66
N ILE A 175 9.79 4.40 -6.35
CA ILE A 175 9.06 5.36 -7.17
C ILE A 175 7.71 5.72 -6.54
N THR A 176 7.12 6.83 -6.98
CA THR A 176 5.82 7.28 -6.51
C THR A 176 4.79 7.31 -7.63
N VAL A 177 3.52 7.11 -7.28
CA VAL A 177 2.38 7.20 -8.20
C VAL A 177 1.29 8.08 -7.60
N SER A 178 0.56 8.76 -8.48
CA SER A 178 -0.57 9.61 -8.09
C SER A 178 -1.83 8.79 -7.79
N THR A 179 -2.80 9.44 -7.14
CA THR A 179 -4.13 8.85 -6.92
C THR A 179 -4.80 8.42 -8.23
N ASP A 180 -4.63 9.18 -9.31
CA ASP A 180 -5.25 8.88 -10.60
C ASP A 180 -4.60 7.68 -11.28
N GLU A 181 -3.27 7.55 -11.20
CA GLU A 181 -2.53 6.37 -11.67
C GLU A 181 -2.96 5.11 -10.91
N ILE A 182 -3.21 5.23 -9.59
CA ILE A 182 -3.74 4.11 -8.78
C ILE A 182 -5.15 3.74 -9.23
N CYS A 183 -6.04 4.71 -9.46
CA CYS A 183 -7.40 4.46 -9.94
C CYS A 183 -7.41 3.73 -11.30
N ALA A 184 -6.57 4.18 -12.23
CA ALA A 184 -6.40 3.51 -13.52
C ALA A 184 -5.93 2.05 -13.35
N ALA A 185 -4.99 1.80 -12.44
CA ALA A 185 -4.54 0.43 -12.16
C ALA A 185 -5.63 -0.45 -11.51
N VAL A 186 -6.51 0.09 -10.66
CA VAL A 186 -7.66 -0.66 -10.13
C VAL A 186 -8.58 -1.11 -11.26
N LYS A 187 -8.83 -0.22 -12.25
CA LYS A 187 -9.62 -0.56 -13.44
C LYS A 187 -8.96 -1.66 -14.26
N ASP A 188 -7.66 -1.54 -14.57
CA ASP A 188 -6.95 -2.56 -15.34
C ASP A 188 -7.02 -3.93 -14.68
N ILE A 189 -6.77 -4.00 -13.36
CA ILE A 189 -6.89 -5.24 -12.59
C ILE A 189 -8.30 -5.83 -12.72
N PHE A 190 -9.33 -4.98 -12.62
CA PHE A 190 -10.71 -5.43 -12.77
C PHE A 190 -11.01 -5.92 -14.19
N GLU A 191 -10.55 -5.22 -15.22
CA GLU A 191 -10.78 -5.62 -16.62
C GLU A 191 -10.10 -6.95 -16.95
N ASP A 192 -8.90 -7.19 -16.44
CA ASP A 192 -8.16 -8.42 -16.70
C ASP A 192 -8.63 -9.61 -15.84
N THR A 193 -8.93 -9.38 -14.57
CA THR A 193 -9.12 -10.48 -13.60
C THR A 193 -10.54 -10.61 -13.07
N ARG A 194 -11.40 -9.61 -13.29
CA ARG A 194 -12.73 -9.43 -12.67
C ARG A 194 -12.68 -9.34 -11.14
N ALA A 195 -11.51 -9.08 -10.56
CA ALA A 195 -11.33 -8.83 -9.14
C ALA A 195 -11.14 -7.32 -8.88
N ILE A 196 -11.74 -6.81 -7.80
CA ILE A 196 -11.59 -5.41 -7.41
C ILE A 196 -10.49 -5.32 -6.37
N ALA A 197 -9.35 -4.76 -6.75
CA ALA A 197 -8.28 -4.44 -5.80
C ALA A 197 -8.62 -3.18 -5.00
N GLU A 198 -8.16 -3.10 -3.75
CA GLU A 198 -8.15 -1.83 -3.01
C GLU A 198 -7.03 -0.90 -3.56
N PRO A 199 -7.09 0.42 -3.32
CA PRO A 199 -6.06 1.35 -3.81
C PRO A 199 -4.62 0.94 -3.45
N ALA A 200 -4.36 0.55 -2.21
CA ALA A 200 -3.06 0.03 -1.79
C ALA A 200 -2.69 -1.28 -2.50
N GLY A 201 -3.69 -2.11 -2.82
CA GLY A 201 -3.54 -3.36 -3.56
C GLY A 201 -3.13 -3.18 -5.01
N ALA A 202 -3.58 -2.09 -5.65
CA ALA A 202 -3.27 -1.77 -7.04
C ALA A 202 -1.97 -0.95 -7.22
N LEU A 203 -1.40 -0.46 -6.13
CA LEU A 203 -0.28 0.48 -6.12
C LEU A 203 0.92 0.01 -6.96
N ALA A 204 1.33 -1.26 -6.79
CA ALA A 204 2.47 -1.80 -7.52
C ALA A 204 2.21 -1.94 -9.03
N VAL A 205 0.97 -2.22 -9.44
CA VAL A 205 0.57 -2.26 -10.86
C VAL A 205 0.63 -0.86 -11.46
N ALA A 206 0.15 0.17 -10.73
CA ALA A 206 0.29 1.58 -11.16
C ALA A 206 1.76 1.96 -11.38
N GLY A 207 2.64 1.57 -10.43
CA GLY A 207 4.08 1.79 -10.55
C GLY A 207 4.70 1.07 -11.75
N MET A 208 4.32 -0.18 -11.99
CA MET A 208 4.78 -0.95 -13.14
C MET A 208 4.38 -0.29 -14.47
N LYS A 209 3.13 0.15 -14.63
CA LYS A 209 2.66 0.88 -15.82
C LYS A 209 3.45 2.14 -16.04
N LYS A 210 3.52 3.01 -15.03
CA LYS A 210 4.27 4.28 -15.09
C LYS A 210 5.74 4.05 -15.46
N PHE A 211 6.38 3.07 -14.83
CA PHE A 211 7.78 2.74 -15.10
C PHE A 211 7.99 2.24 -16.52
N ALA A 212 7.12 1.34 -17.00
CA ALA A 212 7.18 0.81 -18.35
C ALA A 212 7.02 1.91 -19.41
N GLU A 213 6.04 2.80 -19.24
CA GLU A 213 5.82 3.95 -20.13
C GLU A 213 7.01 4.91 -20.13
N THR A 214 7.48 5.30 -18.93
CA THR A 214 8.57 6.29 -18.78
C THR A 214 9.89 5.81 -19.38
N HIS A 215 10.16 4.48 -19.33
CA HIS A 215 11.43 3.90 -19.78
C HIS A 215 11.31 3.18 -21.13
N GLY A 216 10.14 3.22 -21.80
CA GLY A 216 9.92 2.57 -23.08
C GLY A 216 10.18 1.06 -23.03
N MET A 217 9.75 0.38 -21.95
CA MET A 217 10.04 -1.03 -21.72
C MET A 217 9.25 -1.93 -22.67
N THR A 218 9.96 -2.72 -23.46
CA THR A 218 9.38 -3.75 -24.32
C THR A 218 10.11 -5.07 -24.14
N GLY A 219 9.39 -6.19 -24.19
CA GLY A 219 9.97 -7.54 -24.12
C GLY A 219 10.58 -7.91 -22.76
N LYS A 220 10.23 -7.18 -21.70
CA LYS A 220 10.69 -7.43 -20.33
C LYS A 220 9.70 -8.29 -19.56
N MET A 221 10.21 -9.24 -18.81
CA MET A 221 9.40 -10.01 -17.85
C MET A 221 9.29 -9.27 -16.54
N MET A 222 8.08 -8.83 -16.19
CA MET A 222 7.80 -8.03 -15.00
C MET A 222 6.69 -8.65 -14.18
N ALA A 223 6.76 -8.49 -12.86
CA ALA A 223 5.68 -8.81 -11.96
C ALA A 223 5.37 -7.63 -11.03
N ALA A 224 4.11 -7.50 -10.65
CA ALA A 224 3.65 -6.54 -9.64
C ALA A 224 2.78 -7.23 -8.60
N THR A 225 2.90 -6.82 -7.33
CA THR A 225 2.05 -7.35 -6.27
C THR A 225 0.65 -6.74 -6.32
N ILE A 226 -0.39 -7.59 -6.26
CA ILE A 226 -1.76 -7.18 -5.96
C ILE A 226 -2.02 -7.61 -4.51
N SER A 227 -1.87 -6.69 -3.57
CA SER A 227 -1.70 -7.03 -2.15
C SER A 227 -3.00 -7.08 -1.34
N GLY A 228 -4.12 -6.60 -1.87
CA GLY A 228 -5.38 -6.60 -1.13
C GLY A 228 -6.60 -6.12 -1.91
N ALA A 229 -7.78 -6.41 -1.33
CA ALA A 229 -9.09 -6.09 -1.88
C ALA A 229 -10.09 -5.61 -0.80
N ASN A 230 -9.60 -5.08 0.33
CA ASN A 230 -10.44 -4.60 1.44
C ASN A 230 -10.98 -3.18 1.18
N THR A 231 -11.68 -2.98 0.08
CA THR A 231 -12.31 -1.70 -0.26
C THR A 231 -13.81 -1.72 -0.05
N ASN A 232 -14.39 -0.59 0.36
CA ASN A 232 -15.82 -0.42 0.43
C ASN A 232 -16.38 -0.17 -0.97
N PHE A 233 -17.57 -0.69 -1.26
CA PHE A 233 -18.21 -0.59 -2.57
C PHE A 233 -18.50 0.86 -2.99
N ASP A 234 -18.83 1.73 -2.05
CA ASP A 234 -19.09 3.15 -2.26
C ASP A 234 -17.86 3.92 -2.82
N ARG A 235 -16.65 3.44 -2.55
CA ARG A 235 -15.42 4.03 -3.10
C ARG A 235 -15.26 3.82 -4.61
N LEU A 236 -15.94 2.82 -5.19
CA LEU A 236 -15.81 2.51 -6.61
C LEU A 236 -16.26 3.65 -7.52
N ARG A 237 -17.24 4.45 -7.09
CA ARG A 237 -17.65 5.63 -7.83
C ARG A 237 -16.50 6.63 -7.99
N TYR A 238 -15.85 6.97 -6.90
CA TYR A 238 -14.69 7.88 -6.90
C TYR A 238 -13.56 7.33 -7.76
N ILE A 239 -13.26 6.02 -7.64
CA ILE A 239 -12.22 5.36 -8.42
C ILE A 239 -12.54 5.45 -9.92
N SER A 240 -13.79 5.16 -10.30
CA SER A 240 -14.24 5.21 -11.71
C SER A 240 -14.11 6.61 -12.30
N GLU A 241 -14.55 7.65 -11.58
CA GLU A 241 -14.45 9.05 -12.02
C GLU A 241 -12.99 9.51 -12.22
N ARG A 242 -12.07 9.07 -11.33
CA ARG A 242 -10.64 9.42 -11.39
C ARG A 242 -9.85 8.62 -12.42
N THR A 243 -10.34 7.46 -12.81
CA THR A 243 -9.68 6.59 -13.80
C THR A 243 -9.51 7.28 -15.16
N GLU A 244 -10.53 8.02 -15.63
CA GLU A 244 -10.47 8.74 -16.91
C GLU A 244 -9.34 9.79 -16.94
N ILE A 245 -9.05 10.38 -15.77
CA ILE A 245 -7.94 11.33 -15.60
C ILE A 245 -6.60 10.56 -15.61
N GLY A 246 -6.51 9.45 -14.88
CA GLY A 246 -5.31 8.61 -14.82
C GLY A 246 -4.94 8.00 -16.17
N GLU A 247 -5.93 7.72 -17.01
CA GLU A 247 -5.74 7.27 -18.40
C GLU A 247 -5.54 8.41 -19.40
N ARG A 248 -5.50 9.67 -18.93
CA ARG A 248 -5.36 10.89 -19.75
C ARG A 248 -6.46 11.07 -20.81
N ARG A 249 -7.67 10.54 -20.53
CA ARG A 249 -8.85 10.71 -21.39
C ARG A 249 -9.63 11.95 -21.05
N GLU A 250 -9.55 12.40 -19.78
CA GLU A 250 -10.17 13.61 -19.27
C GLU A 250 -9.16 14.46 -18.52
N ALA A 251 -9.46 15.78 -18.42
CA ALA A 251 -8.70 16.71 -17.62
C ALA A 251 -9.66 17.53 -16.75
N ILE A 252 -9.30 17.76 -15.49
CA ILE A 252 -10.03 18.68 -14.61
C ILE A 252 -9.36 20.04 -14.69
N LEU A 253 -10.11 21.04 -15.14
CA LEU A 253 -9.66 22.42 -15.20
C LEU A 253 -10.38 23.24 -14.12
N SER A 254 -9.62 23.94 -13.27
CA SER A 254 -10.14 24.92 -12.34
C SER A 254 -9.93 26.30 -12.93
N VAL A 255 -11.03 27.02 -13.22
CA VAL A 255 -10.97 28.34 -13.82
C VAL A 255 -11.70 29.36 -12.93
N THR A 256 -10.99 30.43 -12.58
CA THR A 256 -11.58 31.55 -11.87
C THR A 256 -12.16 32.53 -12.89
N ILE A 257 -13.47 32.72 -12.84
CA ILE A 257 -14.18 33.69 -13.71
C ILE A 257 -14.74 34.84 -12.86
N PRO A 258 -14.84 36.07 -13.41
CA PRO A 258 -15.44 37.19 -12.70
C PRO A 258 -16.91 36.92 -12.33
N GLU A 259 -17.31 37.28 -11.12
CA GLU A 259 -18.69 37.15 -10.65
C GLU A 259 -19.58 38.28 -11.25
N ARG A 260 -19.92 38.13 -12.53
CA ARG A 260 -20.81 39.06 -13.27
C ARG A 260 -21.68 38.28 -14.25
N ALA A 261 -22.87 38.83 -14.54
CA ALA A 261 -23.81 38.25 -15.51
C ALA A 261 -23.13 38.01 -16.87
N GLY A 262 -23.26 36.81 -17.41
CA GLY A 262 -22.69 36.41 -18.71
C GLY A 262 -21.22 35.92 -18.69
N ALA A 263 -20.48 36.01 -17.57
CA ALA A 263 -19.09 35.58 -17.49
C ALA A 263 -18.91 34.08 -17.84
N PHE A 264 -19.79 33.22 -17.33
CA PHE A 264 -19.76 31.80 -17.66
C PHE A 264 -20.03 31.52 -19.15
N ARG A 265 -20.99 32.24 -19.75
CA ARG A 265 -21.26 32.14 -21.20
C ARG A 265 -20.05 32.53 -22.03
N THR A 266 -19.36 33.61 -21.65
CA THR A 266 -18.14 34.06 -22.32
C THR A 266 -17.03 33.01 -22.23
N PHE A 267 -16.86 32.41 -21.05
CA PHE A 267 -15.88 31.33 -20.84
C PHE A 267 -16.20 30.09 -21.71
N CYS A 268 -17.46 29.65 -21.78
CA CYS A 268 -17.85 28.47 -22.58
C CYS A 268 -17.83 28.74 -24.09
N GLY A 269 -17.79 29.98 -24.53
CA GLY A 269 -17.76 30.37 -25.94
C GLY A 269 -16.36 30.71 -26.48
N ALA A 270 -15.35 30.62 -25.62
CA ALA A 270 -13.94 30.80 -25.97
C ALA A 270 -13.25 29.45 -26.19
#